data_6906be553339559fd7279560b46ceea9
#
_entry.id   6906be553339559fd7279560b46ceea9
#
_cell.length_a   1.000
_cell.length_b   1.000
_cell.length_c   1.000
_cell.angle_alpha   90.00
_cell.angle_beta   90.00
_cell.angle_gamma   90.00
#
_symmetry.space_group_name_H-M   'P 1'
#
loop_
_entity.id
_entity.type
_entity.pdbx_description
1 polymer ?
#
loop_
_entity_poly.entity_id
_entity_poly.type
_entity_poly.pdbx_seq_one_letter_code
_entity_poly.pdbx_strand_id
1 'polypeptide(L)'
;MSRRFTCWLVGLVCWLSAAAWAEVPVPPLTARVTDLTATLSPEQVRSLEARLQQLEANSPVQMAVLLVPTTQPESIEQYSLRVVEAWKLGHKARVARSPDEADQGLLILVAKNDRKVRIEVGYGLEGTIPDAIARRIIDEAITPRFKRSDFAGGLQEGVQRIEALVLGGADVRDSAATGAAADAGSALFDVPPWLVFVLFLSGPLLRTTPVSASGAIRSFRRNR
;
A
#
# COMPACT_ATOMS: atom_id res chain seq x y z
N MET A 1 -53.69 -20.89 27.59
CA MET A 1 -52.59 -20.08 28.17
C MET A 1 -51.29 -20.13 27.40
N SER A 2 -51.12 -20.86 26.30
CA SER A 2 -49.83 -21.11 25.62
C SER A 2 -49.40 -20.08 24.52
N ARG A 3 -50.34 -19.49 23.79
CA ARG A 3 -50.01 -18.58 22.68
C ARG A 3 -49.40 -17.22 23.10
N ARG A 4 -49.72 -16.74 24.30
CA ARG A 4 -49.17 -15.45 24.79
C ARG A 4 -47.73 -15.61 25.28
N PHE A 5 -47.38 -16.77 25.85
CA PHE A 5 -45.99 -17.08 26.26
C PHE A 5 -45.05 -17.23 25.09
N THR A 6 -45.54 -17.83 23.97
CA THR A 6 -44.72 -17.99 22.75
C THR A 6 -44.39 -16.64 22.12
N CYS A 7 -45.31 -15.69 22.09
CA CYS A 7 -45.03 -14.34 21.56
C CYS A 7 -44.00 -13.57 22.41
N TRP A 8 -44.03 -13.75 23.75
CA TRP A 8 -43.07 -13.14 24.64
C TRP A 8 -41.64 -13.71 24.47
N LEU A 9 -41.53 -15.02 24.28
CA LEU A 9 -40.26 -15.70 24.04
C LEU A 9 -39.65 -15.32 22.68
N VAL A 10 -40.47 -15.20 21.62
CA VAL A 10 -40.00 -14.76 20.30
C VAL A 10 -39.55 -13.30 20.34
N GLY A 11 -40.29 -12.43 21.06
CA GLY A 11 -39.87 -11.04 21.25
C GLY A 11 -38.56 -10.90 22.01
N LEU A 12 -38.34 -11.73 23.04
CA LEU A 12 -37.08 -11.74 23.81
C LEU A 12 -35.90 -12.24 23.00
N VAL A 13 -36.11 -13.27 22.18
CA VAL A 13 -35.07 -13.79 21.27
C VAL A 13 -34.72 -12.79 20.17
N CYS A 14 -35.68 -12.06 19.60
CA CYS A 14 -35.40 -10.97 18.66
C CYS A 14 -34.65 -9.80 19.30
N TRP A 15 -34.89 -9.54 20.59
CA TRP A 15 -34.19 -8.47 21.31
C TRP A 15 -32.72 -8.82 21.63
N LEU A 16 -32.41 -10.10 21.84
CA LEU A 16 -31.04 -10.57 22.06
C LEU A 16 -30.21 -10.65 20.77
N SER A 17 -30.87 -10.69 19.61
CA SER A 17 -30.15 -10.76 18.29
C SER A 17 -29.60 -9.43 17.82
N ALA A 18 -29.93 -8.32 18.43
CA ALA A 18 -29.39 -6.99 18.18
C ALA A 18 -28.11 -6.73 19.00
N ALA A 19 -27.24 -7.74 19.15
CA ALA A 19 -25.83 -7.51 19.46
C ALA A 19 -25.23 -6.82 18.24
N ALA A 20 -25.42 -5.50 18.16
CA ALA A 20 -24.84 -4.66 17.15
C ALA A 20 -23.33 -4.91 17.17
N TRP A 21 -22.80 -5.29 16.05
CA TRP A 21 -21.36 -5.32 15.81
C TRP A 21 -20.90 -3.87 15.89
N ALA A 22 -20.53 -3.44 17.11
CA ALA A 22 -20.11 -2.08 17.34
C ALA A 22 -18.76 -1.89 16.64
N GLU A 23 -18.76 -1.04 15.63
CA GLU A 23 -17.53 -0.59 14.98
C GLU A 23 -16.59 0.03 16.01
N VAL A 24 -15.29 -0.21 15.87
CA VAL A 24 -14.30 0.40 16.75
C VAL A 24 -14.33 1.92 16.55
N PRO A 25 -14.54 2.72 17.62
CA PRO A 25 -14.60 4.16 17.47
C PRO A 25 -13.26 4.73 16.99
N VAL A 26 -13.33 5.72 16.08
CA VAL A 26 -12.14 6.46 15.65
C VAL A 26 -11.80 7.47 16.76
N PRO A 27 -10.57 7.44 17.31
CA PRO A 27 -10.16 8.42 18.31
C PRO A 27 -10.02 9.82 17.67
N PRO A 28 -10.16 10.91 18.46
CA PRO A 28 -9.90 12.25 17.93
C PRO A 28 -8.40 12.43 17.61
N LEU A 29 -8.08 13.18 16.54
CA LEU A 29 -6.71 13.54 16.19
C LEU A 29 -6.25 14.66 17.14
N THR A 30 -5.60 14.30 18.24
CA THR A 30 -5.03 15.26 19.20
C THR A 30 -3.53 15.47 19.00
N ALA A 31 -2.84 14.49 18.43
CA ALA A 31 -1.41 14.49 18.16
C ALA A 31 -1.14 13.68 16.88
N ARG A 32 0.04 13.81 16.28
CA ARG A 32 0.43 13.02 15.11
C ARG A 32 0.67 11.56 15.44
N VAL A 33 1.03 11.28 16.69
CA VAL A 33 1.20 9.94 17.22
C VAL A 33 0.15 9.69 18.30
N THR A 34 -0.75 8.76 18.04
CA THR A 34 -1.80 8.33 18.98
C THR A 34 -1.58 6.85 19.30
N ASP A 35 -1.21 6.55 20.54
CA ASP A 35 -1.02 5.19 21.04
C ASP A 35 -2.08 4.85 22.10
N LEU A 36 -3.11 4.10 21.70
CA LEU A 36 -4.16 3.60 22.60
C LEU A 36 -3.79 2.30 23.29
N THR A 37 -2.59 1.77 23.00
CA THR A 37 -2.13 0.45 23.48
C THR A 37 -1.05 0.54 24.55
N ALA A 38 -0.59 1.76 24.86
CA ALA A 38 0.54 2.02 25.74
C ALA A 38 1.77 1.14 25.38
N THR A 39 2.01 0.97 24.07
CA THR A 39 3.11 0.16 23.55
C THR A 39 4.41 0.95 23.50
N LEU A 40 4.30 2.26 23.23
CA LEU A 40 5.43 3.17 23.14
C LEU A 40 5.68 3.86 24.47
N SER A 41 6.94 4.06 24.84
CA SER A 41 7.25 4.92 25.97
C SER A 41 6.96 6.39 25.63
N PRO A 42 6.76 7.26 26.67
CA PRO A 42 6.55 8.69 26.41
C PRO A 42 7.69 9.36 25.64
N GLU A 43 8.94 8.90 25.82
CA GLU A 43 10.11 9.38 25.07
C GLU A 43 10.03 8.97 23.61
N GLN A 44 9.62 7.72 23.33
CA GLN A 44 9.46 7.20 21.95
C GLN A 44 8.36 7.93 21.22
N VAL A 45 7.22 8.20 21.89
CA VAL A 45 6.14 9.02 21.34
C VAL A 45 6.62 10.42 21.00
N ARG A 46 7.32 11.10 21.93
CA ARG A 46 7.85 12.46 21.69
C ARG A 46 8.87 12.49 20.53
N SER A 47 9.75 11.50 20.46
CA SER A 47 10.74 11.39 19.38
C SER A 47 10.07 11.23 18.02
N LEU A 48 9.08 10.36 17.93
CA LEU A 48 8.32 10.12 16.70
C LEU A 48 7.48 11.34 16.31
N GLU A 49 6.80 11.97 17.28
CA GLU A 49 6.03 13.19 17.09
C GLU A 49 6.89 14.34 16.53
N ALA A 50 8.08 14.56 17.12
CA ALA A 50 9.02 15.58 16.66
C ALA A 50 9.46 15.33 15.21
N ARG A 51 9.69 14.07 14.84
CA ARG A 51 10.06 13.67 13.49
C ARG A 51 8.94 13.94 12.49
N LEU A 52 7.72 13.55 12.82
CA LEU A 52 6.55 13.79 11.96
C LEU A 52 6.28 15.30 11.82
N GLN A 53 6.52 16.09 12.87
CA GLN A 53 6.43 17.54 12.82
C GLN A 53 7.46 18.14 11.87
N GLN A 54 8.71 17.64 11.88
CA GLN A 54 9.75 18.07 10.95
C GLN A 54 9.39 17.73 9.50
N LEU A 55 8.85 16.54 9.25
CA LEU A 55 8.38 16.16 7.92
C LEU A 55 7.32 17.13 7.40
N GLU A 56 6.30 17.44 8.23
CA GLU A 56 5.22 18.37 7.88
C GLU A 56 5.73 19.81 7.68
N ALA A 57 6.81 20.20 8.37
CA ALA A 57 7.44 21.52 8.18
C ALA A 57 8.22 21.62 6.87
N ASN A 58 8.81 20.51 6.40
CA ASN A 58 9.69 20.47 5.23
C ASN A 58 8.99 19.96 3.96
N SER A 59 7.74 19.50 4.06
CA SER A 59 6.96 18.97 2.95
C SER A 59 5.47 19.29 3.15
N PRO A 60 4.66 19.25 2.09
CA PRO A 60 3.21 19.37 2.21
C PRO A 60 2.53 18.14 2.80
N VAL A 61 3.29 17.08 3.09
CA VAL A 61 2.76 15.79 3.58
C VAL A 61 2.36 15.89 5.04
N GLN A 62 1.12 15.50 5.31
CA GLN A 62 0.61 15.33 6.67
C GLN A 62 0.61 13.85 7.04
N MET A 63 1.49 13.46 7.96
CA MET A 63 1.62 12.07 8.38
C MET A 63 1.19 11.88 9.82
N ALA A 64 0.43 10.79 10.07
CA ALA A 64 0.01 10.37 11.39
C ALA A 64 0.29 8.90 11.64
N VAL A 65 0.44 8.55 12.92
CA VAL A 65 0.62 7.16 13.40
C VAL A 65 -0.44 6.87 14.44
N LEU A 66 -1.17 5.77 14.26
CA LEU A 66 -2.20 5.31 15.18
C LEU A 66 -1.96 3.85 15.58
N LEU A 67 -1.84 3.61 16.88
CA LEU A 67 -1.81 2.27 17.44
C LEU A 67 -3.13 2.01 18.18
N VAL A 68 -3.84 0.96 17.73
CA VAL A 68 -5.09 0.48 18.35
C VAL A 68 -4.93 -0.96 18.84
N PRO A 69 -5.71 -1.39 19.86
CA PRO A 69 -5.70 -2.79 20.26
C PRO A 69 -6.15 -3.71 19.14
N THR A 70 -7.24 -3.40 18.47
CA THR A 70 -7.86 -4.19 17.40
C THR A 70 -8.71 -3.29 16.50
N THR A 71 -8.93 -3.70 15.28
CA THR A 71 -9.89 -3.06 14.37
C THR A 71 -11.16 -3.88 14.21
N GLN A 72 -11.20 -5.09 14.77
CA GLN A 72 -12.34 -5.98 14.62
C GLN A 72 -13.62 -5.40 15.23
N PRO A 73 -14.78 -5.60 14.57
CA PRO A 73 -15.03 -6.55 13.47
C PRO A 73 -14.67 -6.05 12.06
N GLU A 74 -14.21 -4.82 11.90
CA GLU A 74 -13.82 -4.28 10.62
C GLU A 74 -12.46 -4.81 10.15
N SER A 75 -12.24 -4.81 8.85
CA SER A 75 -10.90 -5.02 8.31
C SER A 75 -10.02 -3.80 8.60
N ILE A 76 -8.71 -4.00 8.66
CA ILE A 76 -7.77 -2.89 8.90
C ILE A 76 -7.86 -1.83 7.78
N GLU A 77 -8.18 -2.25 6.56
CA GLU A 77 -8.36 -1.38 5.41
C GLU A 77 -9.59 -0.47 5.57
N GLN A 78 -10.73 -1.04 5.99
CA GLN A 78 -11.95 -0.26 6.23
C GLN A 78 -11.75 0.73 7.37
N TYR A 79 -11.16 0.28 8.47
CA TYR A 79 -10.89 1.14 9.62
C TYR A 79 -9.91 2.26 9.27
N SER A 80 -8.82 1.99 8.51
CA SER A 80 -7.85 3.01 8.12
C SER A 80 -8.47 4.11 7.27
N LEU A 81 -9.33 3.76 6.32
CA LEU A 81 -10.08 4.74 5.51
C LEU A 81 -10.96 5.63 6.37
N ARG A 82 -11.73 5.06 7.32
CA ARG A 82 -12.54 5.85 8.26
C ARG A 82 -11.71 6.80 9.11
N VAL A 83 -10.52 6.36 9.55
CA VAL A 83 -9.60 7.22 10.31
C VAL A 83 -9.13 8.39 9.46
N VAL A 84 -8.66 8.14 8.24
CA VAL A 84 -8.18 9.19 7.33
C VAL A 84 -9.28 10.20 7.02
N GLU A 85 -10.50 9.74 6.74
CA GLU A 85 -11.67 10.59 6.51
C GLU A 85 -12.05 11.41 7.74
N ALA A 86 -12.12 10.78 8.92
CA ALA A 86 -12.47 11.46 10.18
C ALA A 86 -11.41 12.50 10.58
N TRP A 87 -10.15 12.20 10.39
CA TRP A 87 -9.02 13.08 10.70
C TRP A 87 -8.73 14.11 9.62
N LYS A 88 -9.32 13.94 8.42
CA LYS A 88 -9.09 14.82 7.25
C LYS A 88 -7.61 15.00 6.97
N LEU A 89 -6.85 13.88 7.02
CA LEU A 89 -5.42 13.92 6.72
C LEU A 89 -5.19 14.39 5.29
N GLY A 90 -4.19 15.25 5.09
CA GLY A 90 -3.85 15.81 3.77
C GLY A 90 -4.73 16.96 3.28
N HIS A 91 -5.88 17.22 3.92
CA HIS A 91 -6.82 18.28 3.50
C HIS A 91 -6.38 19.70 3.89
N LYS A 92 -5.23 19.88 4.54
CA LYS A 92 -4.72 21.21 4.92
C LYS A 92 -4.31 22.08 3.73
N ALA A 93 -4.08 21.48 2.58
CA ALA A 93 -3.80 22.21 1.34
C ALA A 93 -5.08 22.87 0.78
N ARG A 94 -5.67 23.79 1.55
CA ARG A 94 -6.85 24.60 1.16
C ARG A 94 -6.63 25.47 -0.09
N VAL A 95 -5.47 25.43 -0.67
CA VAL A 95 -5.07 26.19 -1.88
C VAL A 95 -4.52 25.26 -2.95
N ALA A 96 -4.87 23.98 -2.90
CA ALA A 96 -4.49 23.04 -3.93
C ALA A 96 -4.99 23.51 -5.29
N ARG A 97 -4.07 23.74 -6.22
CA ARG A 97 -4.36 24.13 -7.61
C ARG A 97 -4.77 22.94 -8.46
N SER A 98 -4.51 21.74 -7.97
CA SER A 98 -4.88 20.48 -8.61
C SER A 98 -5.38 19.46 -7.55
N PRO A 99 -6.20 18.48 -7.93
CA PRO A 99 -6.59 17.37 -7.04
C PRO A 99 -5.40 16.63 -6.44
N ASP A 100 -4.30 16.51 -7.18
CA ASP A 100 -3.08 15.80 -6.77
C ASP A 100 -2.32 16.53 -5.64
N GLU A 101 -2.50 17.86 -5.51
CA GLU A 101 -1.94 18.65 -4.41
C GLU A 101 -2.81 18.58 -3.14
N ALA A 102 -4.07 18.13 -3.26
CA ALA A 102 -5.06 18.29 -2.21
C ALA A 102 -5.03 17.17 -1.16
N ASP A 103 -4.58 15.98 -1.50
CA ASP A 103 -4.64 14.81 -0.63
C ASP A 103 -3.25 14.21 -0.40
N GLN A 104 -2.45 14.93 0.38
CA GLN A 104 -1.11 14.49 0.79
C GLN A 104 -1.10 13.96 2.22
N GLY A 105 -2.15 13.22 2.57
CA GLY A 105 -2.26 12.54 3.85
C GLY A 105 -1.57 11.17 3.84
N LEU A 106 -1.01 10.78 4.98
CA LEU A 106 -0.44 9.46 5.19
C LEU A 106 -0.72 8.97 6.61
N LEU A 107 -1.25 7.76 6.74
CA LEU A 107 -1.52 7.12 8.03
C LEU A 107 -0.76 5.81 8.13
N ILE A 108 0.02 5.63 9.20
CA ILE A 108 0.46 4.30 9.63
C ILE A 108 -0.48 3.83 10.72
N LEU A 109 -1.24 2.78 10.46
CA LEU A 109 -2.15 2.14 11.40
C LEU A 109 -1.59 0.80 11.86
N VAL A 110 -1.54 0.59 13.17
CA VAL A 110 -1.10 -0.65 13.80
C VAL A 110 -2.24 -1.22 14.65
N ALA A 111 -2.78 -2.38 14.29
CA ALA A 111 -3.72 -3.16 15.08
C ALA A 111 -2.93 -4.24 15.84
N LYS A 112 -2.56 -3.92 17.10
CA LYS A 112 -1.56 -4.70 17.85
C LYS A 112 -1.98 -6.15 18.08
N ASN A 113 -3.21 -6.37 18.57
CA ASN A 113 -3.71 -7.71 18.88
C ASN A 113 -3.97 -8.52 17.62
N ASP A 114 -4.35 -7.84 16.52
CA ASP A 114 -4.60 -8.46 15.22
C ASP A 114 -3.29 -8.75 14.47
N ARG A 115 -2.15 -8.22 14.97
CA ARG A 115 -0.83 -8.31 14.34
C ARG A 115 -0.83 -7.81 12.91
N LYS A 116 -1.57 -6.74 12.66
CA LYS A 116 -1.71 -6.13 11.35
C LYS A 116 -1.16 -4.70 11.35
N VAL A 117 -0.56 -4.33 10.23
CA VAL A 117 -0.09 -2.97 9.94
C VAL A 117 -0.62 -2.56 8.59
N ARG A 118 -1.06 -1.33 8.48
CA ARG A 118 -1.50 -0.72 7.22
C ARG A 118 -0.85 0.65 7.09
N ILE A 119 -0.39 0.96 5.88
CA ILE A 119 -0.05 2.33 5.47
C ILE A 119 -1.12 2.75 4.50
N GLU A 120 -1.88 3.79 4.88
CA GLU A 120 -2.88 4.41 4.02
C GLU A 120 -2.26 5.66 3.43
N VAL A 121 -2.31 5.77 2.10
CA VAL A 121 -1.64 6.81 1.33
C VAL A 121 -2.70 7.62 0.61
N GLY A 122 -2.70 8.93 0.81
CA GLY A 122 -3.59 9.85 0.09
C GLY A 122 -3.25 9.93 -1.40
N TYR A 123 -4.27 10.23 -2.20
CA TYR A 123 -4.18 10.22 -3.66
C TYR A 123 -3.00 11.05 -4.22
N GLY A 124 -2.73 12.22 -3.63
CA GLY A 124 -1.60 13.07 -4.03
C GLY A 124 -0.21 12.46 -3.82
N LEU A 125 -0.12 11.38 -3.04
CA LEU A 125 1.13 10.67 -2.76
C LEU A 125 1.26 9.33 -3.49
N GLU A 126 0.22 8.82 -4.16
CA GLU A 126 0.24 7.52 -4.85
C GLU A 126 1.34 7.44 -5.92
N GLY A 127 1.64 8.57 -6.57
CA GLY A 127 2.73 8.67 -7.55
C GLY A 127 4.13 8.51 -6.93
N THR A 128 4.29 8.83 -5.64
CA THR A 128 5.56 8.74 -4.90
C THR A 128 5.62 7.46 -4.06
N ILE A 129 4.51 7.09 -3.43
CA ILE A 129 4.37 5.91 -2.56
C ILE A 129 3.18 5.08 -3.05
N PRO A 130 3.30 4.35 -4.16
CA PRO A 130 2.28 3.41 -4.59
C PRO A 130 2.12 2.27 -3.58
N ASP A 131 0.97 1.57 -3.60
CA ASP A 131 0.62 0.49 -2.66
C ASP A 131 1.71 -0.60 -2.56
N ALA A 132 2.39 -0.91 -3.66
CA ALA A 132 3.49 -1.86 -3.67
C ALA A 132 4.69 -1.40 -2.82
N ILE A 133 5.00 -0.12 -2.83
CA ILE A 133 6.08 0.46 -2.01
C ILE A 133 5.64 0.53 -0.55
N ALA A 134 4.40 0.96 -0.26
CA ALA A 134 3.85 0.96 1.09
C ALA A 134 3.90 -0.44 1.71
N ARG A 135 3.52 -1.47 0.95
CA ARG A 135 3.61 -2.88 1.37
C ARG A 135 5.05 -3.31 1.61
N ARG A 136 5.99 -2.96 0.75
CA ARG A 136 7.42 -3.25 0.93
C ARG A 136 7.98 -2.62 2.21
N ILE A 137 7.59 -1.37 2.52
CA ILE A 137 8.00 -0.72 3.77
C ILE A 137 7.48 -1.50 4.99
N ILE A 138 6.25 -1.97 4.95
CA ILE A 138 5.67 -2.80 6.03
C ILE A 138 6.47 -4.10 6.18
N ASP A 139 6.74 -4.81 5.09
CA ASP A 139 7.34 -6.14 5.12
C ASP A 139 8.82 -6.13 5.46
N GLU A 140 9.57 -5.13 4.98
CA GLU A 140 11.02 -5.07 5.14
C GLU A 140 11.49 -4.22 6.33
N ALA A 141 10.76 -3.14 6.68
CA ALA A 141 11.16 -2.23 7.74
C ALA A 141 10.38 -2.47 9.04
N ILE A 142 9.06 -2.51 8.98
CA ILE A 142 8.21 -2.50 10.17
C ILE A 142 8.08 -3.91 10.75
N THR A 143 7.62 -4.87 9.96
CA THR A 143 7.27 -6.23 10.41
C THR A 143 8.44 -6.98 11.06
N PRO A 144 9.68 -6.94 10.53
CA PRO A 144 10.79 -7.67 11.15
C PRO A 144 11.13 -7.16 12.56
N ARG A 145 10.96 -5.86 12.83
CA ARG A 145 11.17 -5.27 14.15
C ARG A 145 10.00 -5.59 15.08
N PHE A 146 8.77 -5.53 14.61
CA PHE A 146 7.58 -5.90 15.40
C PHE A 146 7.61 -7.36 15.85
N LYS A 147 8.11 -8.27 15.03
CA LYS A 147 8.34 -9.68 15.42
C LYS A 147 9.30 -9.83 16.59
N ARG A 148 10.19 -8.86 16.79
CA ARG A 148 11.13 -8.79 17.91
C ARG A 148 10.63 -7.91 19.06
N SER A 149 9.34 -7.51 19.03
CA SER A 149 8.70 -6.58 19.97
C SER A 149 9.31 -5.16 19.97
N ASP A 150 10.12 -4.81 18.99
CA ASP A 150 10.67 -3.47 18.79
C ASP A 150 9.69 -2.61 17.97
N PHE A 151 8.59 -2.21 18.62
CA PHE A 151 7.56 -1.41 17.95
C PHE A 151 8.06 0.00 17.60
N ALA A 152 8.77 0.64 18.51
CA ALA A 152 9.30 1.98 18.31
C ALA A 152 10.30 2.01 17.15
N GLY A 153 11.27 1.10 17.14
CA GLY A 153 12.25 1.00 16.07
C GLY A 153 11.62 0.69 14.72
N GLY A 154 10.57 -0.17 14.69
CA GLY A 154 9.84 -0.48 13.47
C GLY A 154 9.11 0.74 12.89
N LEU A 155 8.44 1.51 13.74
CA LEU A 155 7.75 2.74 13.32
C LEU A 155 8.77 3.81 12.87
N GLN A 156 9.88 4.00 13.62
CA GLN A 156 10.92 4.95 13.24
C GLN A 156 11.54 4.63 11.88
N GLU A 157 11.84 3.35 11.61
CA GLU A 157 12.38 2.92 10.33
C GLU A 157 11.37 3.07 9.19
N GLY A 158 10.10 2.71 9.43
CA GLY A 158 9.03 2.92 8.47
C GLY A 158 8.86 4.39 8.11
N VAL A 159 8.79 5.28 9.11
CA VAL A 159 8.74 6.74 8.91
C VAL A 159 9.96 7.24 8.14
N GLN A 160 11.16 6.76 8.49
CA GLN A 160 12.40 7.15 7.81
C GLN A 160 12.39 6.81 6.32
N ARG A 161 11.91 5.62 5.95
CA ARG A 161 11.80 5.22 4.55
C ARG A 161 10.77 6.08 3.81
N ILE A 162 9.64 6.38 4.44
CA ILE A 162 8.63 7.29 3.88
C ILE A 162 9.19 8.69 3.68
N GLU A 163 9.89 9.25 4.67
CA GLU A 163 10.56 10.55 4.55
C GLU A 163 11.53 10.59 3.38
N ALA A 164 12.37 9.58 3.23
CA ALA A 164 13.33 9.49 2.13
C ALA A 164 12.62 9.53 0.76
N LEU A 165 11.45 8.89 0.64
CA LEU A 165 10.65 8.91 -0.58
C LEU A 165 10.00 10.26 -0.85
N VAL A 166 9.46 10.89 0.20
CA VAL A 166 8.77 12.18 0.11
C VAL A 166 9.75 13.32 -0.17
N LEU A 167 10.89 13.33 0.51
CA LEU A 167 11.89 14.39 0.40
C LEU A 167 12.91 14.14 -0.72
N GLY A 168 13.20 12.89 -1.01
CA GLY A 168 14.22 12.46 -1.98
C GLY A 168 13.73 12.28 -3.42
N GLY A 169 12.46 12.23 -3.65
CA GLY A 169 11.69 12.31 -4.94
C GLY A 169 12.19 11.63 -6.21
N ALA A 170 13.44 11.14 -6.27
CA ALA A 170 14.09 10.69 -7.51
C ALA A 170 14.62 9.25 -7.50
N ASP A 171 15.14 8.73 -6.38
CA ASP A 171 15.96 7.51 -6.43
C ASP A 171 15.18 6.18 -6.36
N VAL A 172 13.88 6.19 -6.04
CA VAL A 172 13.14 4.94 -5.81
C VAL A 172 12.40 4.45 -7.05
N ARG A 173 12.14 5.31 -8.03
CA ARG A 173 11.58 4.90 -9.33
C ARG A 173 12.54 3.97 -10.08
N ASP A 174 13.83 4.22 -9.96
CA ASP A 174 14.86 3.41 -10.64
C ASP A 174 15.08 2.05 -9.98
N SER A 175 14.97 1.93 -8.65
CA SER A 175 15.13 0.63 -7.98
C SER A 175 13.95 -0.31 -8.19
N ALA A 176 12.71 0.21 -8.32
CA ALA A 176 11.54 -0.63 -8.62
C ALA A 176 11.57 -1.13 -10.06
N ALA A 177 12.05 -0.30 -11.00
CA ALA A 177 12.24 -0.69 -12.41
C ALA A 177 13.38 -1.69 -12.57
N THR A 178 14.48 -1.54 -11.82
CA THR A 178 15.65 -2.45 -11.86
C THR A 178 15.32 -3.81 -11.22
N GLY A 179 14.51 -3.86 -10.17
CA GLY A 179 14.06 -5.13 -9.56
C GLY A 179 13.16 -5.95 -10.50
N ALA A 180 12.26 -5.30 -11.23
CA ALA A 180 11.39 -5.98 -12.20
C ALA A 180 12.16 -6.42 -13.46
N ALA A 181 13.21 -5.69 -13.87
CA ALA A 181 14.05 -6.05 -14.98
C ALA A 181 15.06 -7.17 -14.66
N ALA A 182 15.50 -7.27 -13.40
CA ALA A 182 16.42 -8.33 -12.97
C ALA A 182 15.72 -9.70 -12.91
N ASP A 183 14.44 -9.74 -12.52
CA ASP A 183 13.67 -11.00 -12.49
C ASP A 183 13.26 -11.47 -13.90
N ALA A 184 13.07 -10.56 -14.85
CA ALA A 184 12.79 -10.92 -16.25
C ALA A 184 14.05 -11.39 -17.02
N GLY A 185 15.23 -10.96 -16.58
CA GLY A 185 16.51 -11.31 -17.24
C GLY A 185 17.05 -12.71 -16.89
N SER A 186 16.72 -13.22 -15.71
CA SER A 186 17.22 -14.53 -15.26
C SER A 186 16.42 -15.71 -15.80
N ALA A 187 15.19 -15.49 -16.26
CA ALA A 187 14.36 -16.56 -16.81
C ALA A 187 14.72 -16.94 -18.27
N LEU A 188 15.55 -16.14 -18.96
CA LEU A 188 15.88 -16.35 -20.38
C LEU A 188 17.17 -17.17 -20.62
N PHE A 189 17.94 -17.52 -19.58
CA PHE A 189 19.23 -18.20 -19.72
C PHE A 189 19.31 -19.57 -19.04
N ASP A 190 18.22 -20.07 -18.48
CA ASP A 190 18.20 -21.44 -17.91
C ASP A 190 17.65 -22.45 -18.92
N VAL A 191 18.20 -22.43 -20.14
CA VAL A 191 18.03 -23.52 -21.10
C VAL A 191 19.12 -24.56 -20.83
N PRO A 192 18.77 -25.77 -20.42
CA PRO A 192 19.76 -26.79 -20.13
C PRO A 192 20.62 -27.09 -21.35
N PRO A 193 21.92 -27.29 -21.19
CA PRO A 193 22.88 -27.37 -22.32
C PRO A 193 22.57 -28.46 -23.36
N TRP A 194 21.77 -29.46 -23.01
CA TRP A 194 21.33 -30.51 -23.95
C TRP A 194 20.31 -30.00 -24.99
N LEU A 195 19.55 -28.93 -24.66
CA LEU A 195 18.56 -28.34 -25.58
C LEU A 195 19.23 -27.56 -26.72
N VAL A 196 20.41 -27.00 -26.47
CA VAL A 196 21.25 -26.34 -27.51
C VAL A 196 21.79 -27.40 -28.48
N PHE A 197 22.09 -28.59 -27.98
CA PHE A 197 22.61 -29.69 -28.81
C PHE A 197 21.55 -30.27 -29.77
N VAL A 198 20.27 -30.31 -29.33
CA VAL A 198 19.16 -30.80 -30.18
C VAL A 198 18.84 -29.82 -31.31
N LEU A 199 19.02 -28.51 -31.08
CA LEU A 199 18.77 -27.48 -32.08
C LEU A 199 19.87 -27.45 -33.17
N PHE A 200 21.11 -27.91 -32.84
CA PHE A 200 22.21 -28.02 -33.80
C PHE A 200 22.20 -29.30 -34.66
N LEU A 201 21.49 -30.35 -34.23
CA LEU A 201 21.41 -31.62 -34.95
C LEU A 201 20.21 -31.73 -35.91
N SER A 202 19.28 -30.78 -35.90
CA SER A 202 18.06 -30.81 -36.73
C SER A 202 18.06 -29.81 -37.91
N GLY A 203 19.18 -29.26 -38.28
CA GLY A 203 19.35 -28.58 -39.57
C GLY A 203 20.31 -29.38 -40.49
N PRO A 204 20.13 -29.51 -41.79
CA PRO A 204 19.20 -28.83 -42.67
C PRO A 204 18.42 -29.80 -43.59
N LEU A 205 17.13 -29.80 -43.61
CA LEU A 205 16.34 -30.45 -44.66
C LEU A 205 15.10 -29.60 -45.03
N LEU A 206 15.33 -28.36 -45.44
CA LEU A 206 14.33 -27.60 -46.18
C LEU A 206 14.94 -27.10 -47.48
N ARG A 207 14.66 -27.92 -48.50
CA ARG A 207 14.92 -27.65 -49.89
C ARG A 207 14.34 -26.32 -50.31
N THR A 208 15.20 -25.50 -50.90
CA THR A 208 14.91 -24.30 -51.68
C THR A 208 13.95 -24.59 -52.81
N THR A 209 12.80 -23.93 -52.86
CA THR A 209 12.05 -23.73 -54.09
C THR A 209 12.13 -22.24 -54.46
N PRO A 210 12.56 -21.91 -55.69
CA PRO A 210 12.57 -20.53 -56.13
C PRO A 210 11.17 -20.14 -56.60
N VAL A 211 10.59 -19.10 -56.03
CA VAL A 211 9.43 -18.42 -56.58
C VAL A 211 9.91 -17.26 -57.45
N SER A 212 9.58 -17.42 -58.71
CA SER A 212 9.77 -16.50 -59.83
C SER A 212 9.15 -15.13 -59.57
N ALA A 213 9.92 -14.10 -59.85
CA ALA A 213 9.48 -12.73 -59.95
C ALA A 213 8.68 -12.53 -61.26
N SER A 214 7.50 -11.94 -61.18
CA SER A 214 6.90 -11.22 -62.29
C SER A 214 5.93 -10.16 -61.80
N GLY A 215 6.31 -8.92 -62.00
CA GLY A 215 5.64 -7.78 -62.61
C GLY A 215 4.27 -7.35 -62.03
N ALA A 216 4.23 -6.17 -61.49
CA ALA A 216 3.36 -5.10 -62.04
C ALA A 216 3.49 -3.80 -61.26
N ILE A 217 4.16 -2.89 -61.85
CA ILE A 217 4.09 -1.45 -61.57
C ILE A 217 2.66 -0.98 -61.91
N ARG A 218 1.96 -0.38 -60.97
CA ARG A 218 0.91 0.61 -61.31
C ARG A 218 1.01 1.82 -60.35
N SER A 219 1.45 2.87 -60.99
CA SER A 219 1.29 4.26 -60.61
C SER A 219 -0.18 4.58 -60.31
N PHE A 220 -0.46 5.25 -59.20
CA PHE A 220 -1.64 6.08 -59.14
C PHE A 220 -1.30 7.46 -58.58
N ARG A 221 -1.59 8.37 -59.47
CA ARG A 221 -1.32 9.80 -59.52
C ARG A 221 -2.31 10.55 -58.62
N ARG A 222 -1.80 11.50 -57.87
CA ARG A 222 -2.29 12.81 -57.42
C ARG A 222 -3.70 13.22 -57.95
N ASN A 223 -4.57 13.64 -57.09
CA ASN A 223 -5.29 14.92 -57.29
C ASN A 223 -5.92 15.47 -55.97
N ARG A 224 -5.58 16.73 -55.75
CA ARG A 224 -6.26 17.84 -55.07
C ARG A 224 -6.63 17.72 -53.59
#